data_7ef95d70d8c10c24275e37c76e22a472
#
_entry.id   7ef95d70d8c10c24275e37c76e22a472
#
_cell.length_a   1.000
_cell.length_b   1.000
_cell.length_c   1.000
_cell.angle_alpha   90.00
_cell.angle_beta   90.00
_cell.angle_gamma   90.00
#
_symmetry.space_group_name_H-M   'P 1'
#
loop_
_entity.id
_entity.type
_entity.pdbx_description
1 polymer ?
#
loop_
_entity_poly.entity_id
_entity_poly.type
_entity_poly.pdbx_seq_one_letter_code
_entity_poly.pdbx_strand_id
1 'polypeptide(L)'
;LCTLKEPHEYTDSWKQWTLRSLPMIPTRFGIKLISDRGIEKQFGIIESLMSNAEAVINCGDAGQEGELIQRWVMQKAACKCPVYRLWISSLTEEAIREGFQNLKPQTEFDSLYFAGLSRAIGDWLLGMNATRLYTLKYGQNRQVLSIGRVQTPTLALIVNRQLEIEHFV
;
A
#
# COMPACT_ATOMS: atom_id res chain seq x y z
N LEU A 1 3.87 -8.09 -1.50
CA LEU A 1 3.67 -8.86 -2.73
C LEU A 1 2.86 -8.06 -3.77
N CYS A 2 1.84 -7.31 -3.33
CA CYS A 2 0.97 -6.53 -4.21
C CYS A 2 1.17 -5.04 -4.02
N THR A 3 0.89 -4.26 -5.07
CA THR A 3 0.86 -2.80 -5.07
C THR A 3 -0.25 -2.30 -5.97
N LEU A 4 -0.61 -1.01 -5.88
CA LEU A 4 -1.48 -0.37 -6.86
C LEU A 4 -0.77 -0.31 -8.22
N LYS A 5 -1.56 -0.34 -9.29
CA LYS A 5 -1.05 -0.20 -10.66
C LYS A 5 -0.37 1.15 -10.86
N GLU A 6 0.65 1.17 -11.73
CA GLU A 6 1.32 2.39 -12.16
C GLU A 6 0.44 3.20 -13.13
N PRO A 7 0.65 4.52 -13.26
CA PRO A 7 -0.17 5.36 -14.14
C PRO A 7 -0.31 4.84 -15.57
N HIS A 8 0.79 4.36 -16.18
CA HIS A 8 0.80 3.85 -17.55
C HIS A 8 0.02 2.55 -17.75
N GLU A 9 -0.30 1.83 -16.65
CA GLU A 9 -1.12 0.61 -16.69
C GLU A 9 -2.63 0.90 -16.72
N TYR A 10 -3.03 2.15 -16.56
CA TYR A 10 -4.42 2.61 -16.73
C TYR A 10 -4.65 3.20 -18.13
N THR A 11 -3.69 3.96 -18.64
CA THR A 11 -3.74 4.54 -19.99
C THR A 11 -2.35 4.92 -20.49
N ASP A 12 -2.08 4.69 -21.77
CA ASP A 12 -0.79 5.02 -22.41
C ASP A 12 -0.47 6.51 -22.33
N SER A 13 -1.49 7.38 -22.30
CA SER A 13 -1.31 8.83 -22.18
C SER A 13 -0.59 9.24 -20.89
N TRP A 14 -0.63 8.40 -19.84
CA TRP A 14 0.05 8.66 -18.58
C TRP A 14 1.47 8.09 -18.52
N LYS A 15 1.95 7.46 -19.59
CA LYS A 15 3.32 6.98 -19.69
C LYS A 15 4.31 8.15 -19.74
N GLN A 16 4.00 9.18 -20.52
CA GLN A 16 4.82 10.38 -20.62
C GLN A 16 4.42 11.41 -19.55
N TRP A 17 5.43 12.06 -18.98
CA TRP A 17 5.19 13.12 -18.01
C TRP A 17 4.94 14.43 -18.73
N THR A 18 3.70 14.87 -18.75
CA THR A 18 3.27 16.14 -19.32
C THR A 18 2.26 16.82 -18.40
N LEU A 19 2.22 18.15 -18.40
CA LEU A 19 1.21 18.88 -17.63
C LEU A 19 -0.21 18.61 -18.12
N ARG A 20 -0.38 18.27 -19.41
CA ARG A 20 -1.68 17.97 -20.01
C ARG A 20 -2.29 16.66 -19.51
N SER A 21 -1.46 15.75 -19.01
CA SER A 21 -1.92 14.47 -18.45
C SER A 21 -2.33 14.54 -16.97
N LEU A 22 -2.25 15.70 -16.36
CA LEU A 22 -2.62 15.94 -14.97
C LEU A 22 -3.99 16.62 -14.87
N PRO A 23 -4.82 16.29 -13.87
CA PRO A 23 -4.58 15.27 -12.85
C PRO A 23 -4.84 13.85 -13.37
N MET A 24 -4.03 12.89 -12.91
CA MET A 24 -4.24 11.46 -13.16
C MET A 24 -5.18 10.91 -12.09
N ILE A 25 -6.40 10.60 -12.46
CA ILE A 25 -7.43 10.07 -11.56
C ILE A 25 -8.04 8.84 -12.24
N PRO A 26 -7.61 7.61 -11.86
CA PRO A 26 -8.21 6.39 -12.38
C PRO A 26 -9.68 6.29 -11.98
N THR A 27 -10.55 5.85 -12.88
CA THR A 27 -11.96 5.59 -12.57
C THR A 27 -12.11 4.41 -11.58
N ARG A 28 -11.17 3.47 -11.62
CA ARG A 28 -11.10 2.35 -10.71
C ARG A 28 -9.64 1.99 -10.45
N PHE A 29 -9.26 1.91 -9.17
CA PHE A 29 -7.93 1.46 -8.79
C PHE A 29 -7.80 -0.05 -8.92
N GLY A 30 -6.68 -0.49 -9.50
CA GLY A 30 -6.32 -1.90 -9.64
C GLY A 30 -5.06 -2.23 -8.86
N ILE A 31 -4.95 -3.49 -8.46
CA ILE A 31 -3.75 -4.06 -7.83
C ILE A 31 -2.98 -4.92 -8.81
N LYS A 32 -1.67 -4.97 -8.63
CA LYS A 32 -0.76 -5.86 -9.36
C LYS A 32 0.24 -6.52 -8.43
N LEU A 33 0.83 -7.62 -8.86
CA LEU A 33 2.04 -8.16 -8.23
C LEU A 33 3.21 -7.23 -8.53
N ILE A 34 4.10 -7.12 -7.57
CA ILE A 34 5.39 -6.46 -7.79
C ILE A 34 6.21 -7.37 -8.72
N SER A 35 6.76 -6.80 -9.79
CA SER A 35 7.53 -7.52 -10.80
C SER A 35 8.91 -7.91 -10.24
N ASP A 36 8.94 -9.01 -9.51
CA ASP A 36 10.14 -9.61 -8.93
C ASP A 36 9.98 -11.14 -8.94
N ARG A 37 11.01 -11.86 -9.39
CA ARG A 37 10.97 -13.33 -9.51
C ARG A 37 10.72 -14.04 -8.19
N GLY A 38 11.25 -13.53 -7.09
CA GLY A 38 11.04 -14.09 -5.75
C GLY A 38 9.60 -13.92 -5.30
N ILE A 39 9.04 -12.72 -5.55
CA ILE A 39 7.64 -12.38 -5.24
C ILE A 39 6.68 -13.23 -6.10
N GLU A 40 6.94 -13.36 -7.39
CA GLU A 40 6.12 -14.17 -8.30
C GLU A 40 6.13 -15.64 -7.88
N LYS A 41 7.31 -16.20 -7.56
CA LYS A 41 7.45 -17.57 -7.06
C LYS A 41 6.67 -17.76 -5.75
N GLN A 42 6.85 -16.87 -4.79
CA GLN A 42 6.15 -16.93 -3.50
C GLN A 42 4.64 -16.80 -3.68
N PHE A 43 4.19 -15.90 -4.56
CA PHE A 43 2.78 -15.74 -4.85
C PHE A 43 2.17 -16.99 -5.48
N GLY A 44 2.87 -17.64 -6.42
CA GLY A 44 2.40 -18.90 -7.03
C GLY A 44 2.22 -20.02 -6.00
N ILE A 45 3.08 -20.10 -4.98
CA ILE A 45 2.91 -21.04 -3.86
C ILE A 45 1.64 -20.70 -3.08
N ILE A 46 1.45 -19.42 -2.72
CA ILE A 46 0.28 -18.95 -1.96
C ILE A 46 -1.02 -19.23 -2.74
N GLU A 47 -1.05 -18.91 -4.03
CA GLU A 47 -2.20 -19.14 -4.91
C GLU A 47 -2.57 -20.63 -4.98
N SER A 48 -1.57 -21.49 -5.15
CA SER A 48 -1.77 -22.96 -5.16
C SER A 48 -2.30 -23.49 -3.83
N LEU A 49 -1.78 -23.00 -2.71
CA LEU A 49 -2.26 -23.41 -1.39
C LEU A 49 -3.69 -22.90 -1.12
N MET A 50 -3.99 -21.65 -1.46
CA MET A 50 -5.33 -21.06 -1.28
C MET A 50 -6.39 -21.72 -2.13
N SER A 51 -6.05 -22.19 -3.35
CA SER A 51 -7.01 -22.88 -4.23
C SER A 51 -7.47 -24.24 -3.70
N ASN A 52 -6.68 -24.85 -2.80
CA ASN A 52 -6.96 -26.15 -2.19
C ASN A 52 -7.31 -26.05 -0.69
N ALA A 53 -7.34 -24.85 -0.12
CA ALA A 53 -7.61 -24.67 1.29
C ALA A 53 -9.12 -24.74 1.59
N GLU A 54 -9.48 -25.40 2.69
CA GLU A 54 -10.84 -25.38 3.24
C GLU A 54 -11.16 -24.03 3.92
N ALA A 55 -10.15 -23.40 4.52
CA ALA A 55 -10.23 -22.08 5.12
C ALA A 55 -8.85 -21.41 5.16
N VAL A 56 -8.83 -20.09 5.24
CA VAL A 56 -7.60 -19.30 5.40
C VAL A 56 -7.66 -18.53 6.72
N ILE A 57 -6.57 -18.56 7.48
CA ILE A 57 -6.42 -17.75 8.68
C ILE A 57 -5.45 -16.61 8.35
N ASN A 58 -5.96 -15.38 8.35
CA ASN A 58 -5.17 -14.18 8.15
C ASN A 58 -4.46 -13.81 9.45
N CYS A 59 -3.16 -14.04 9.51
CA CYS A 59 -2.28 -13.73 10.63
C CYS A 59 -1.41 -12.49 10.41
N GLY A 60 -1.80 -11.60 9.49
CA GLY A 60 -1.08 -10.34 9.27
C GLY A 60 -1.11 -9.43 10.48
N ASP A 61 -0.22 -8.42 10.49
CA ASP A 61 -0.12 -7.47 11.59
C ASP A 61 -1.47 -6.84 11.95
N ALA A 62 -1.68 -6.60 13.25
CA ALA A 62 -2.89 -5.98 13.76
C ALA A 62 -2.89 -4.47 13.45
N GLY A 63 -3.37 -4.09 12.25
CA GLY A 63 -3.41 -2.71 11.79
C GLY A 63 -3.93 -2.58 10.36
N GLN A 64 -4.16 -1.32 9.93
CA GLN A 64 -4.69 -0.99 8.60
C GLN A 64 -3.82 -1.55 7.47
N GLU A 65 -2.50 -1.45 7.63
CA GLU A 65 -1.54 -1.84 6.60
C GLU A 65 -1.43 -3.36 6.48
N GLY A 66 -1.36 -4.07 7.63
CA GLY A 66 -1.39 -5.53 7.66
C GLY A 66 -2.66 -6.10 7.05
N GLU A 67 -3.82 -5.50 7.37
CA GLU A 67 -5.10 -5.90 6.79
C GLU A 67 -5.15 -5.67 5.27
N LEU A 68 -4.68 -4.52 4.79
CA LEU A 68 -4.63 -4.18 3.38
C LEU A 68 -3.73 -5.14 2.59
N ILE A 69 -2.51 -5.39 3.07
CA ILE A 69 -1.52 -6.26 2.42
C ILE A 69 -2.09 -7.67 2.25
N GLN A 70 -2.66 -8.24 3.33
CA GLN A 70 -3.18 -9.60 3.31
C GLN A 70 -4.39 -9.73 2.37
N ARG A 71 -5.34 -8.78 2.42
CA ARG A 71 -6.51 -8.81 1.55
C ARG A 71 -6.17 -8.66 0.08
N TRP A 72 -5.18 -7.85 -0.27
CA TRP A 72 -4.71 -7.74 -1.65
C TRP A 72 -4.13 -9.06 -2.16
N VAL A 73 -3.38 -9.78 -1.33
CA VAL A 73 -2.86 -11.10 -1.69
C VAL A 73 -4.01 -12.09 -1.90
N MET A 74 -4.96 -12.17 -0.97
CA MET A 74 -6.12 -13.05 -1.10
C MET A 74 -7.00 -12.71 -2.30
N GLN A 75 -7.21 -11.42 -2.55
CA GLN A 75 -7.95 -10.94 -3.73
C GLN A 75 -7.24 -11.32 -5.03
N LYS A 76 -5.91 -11.17 -5.07
CA LYS A 76 -5.10 -11.50 -6.25
C LYS A 76 -5.05 -13.01 -6.51
N ALA A 77 -5.01 -13.81 -5.45
CA ALA A 77 -5.09 -15.27 -5.50
C ALA A 77 -6.52 -15.81 -5.73
N ALA A 78 -7.51 -14.92 -5.89
CA ALA A 78 -8.92 -15.29 -6.06
C ALA A 78 -9.43 -16.26 -4.97
N CYS A 79 -9.03 -16.06 -3.72
CA CYS A 79 -9.43 -16.86 -2.59
C CYS A 79 -10.96 -16.94 -2.49
N LYS A 80 -11.52 -18.14 -2.40
CA LYS A 80 -12.97 -18.41 -2.36
C LYS A 80 -13.44 -19.06 -1.05
N CYS A 81 -12.49 -19.60 -0.29
CA CYS A 81 -12.81 -20.26 0.98
C CYS A 81 -13.07 -19.23 2.10
N PRO A 82 -13.69 -19.64 3.21
CA PRO A 82 -13.85 -18.79 4.39
C PRO A 82 -12.51 -18.27 4.89
N VAL A 83 -12.50 -16.99 5.30
CA VAL A 83 -11.31 -16.35 5.85
C VAL A 83 -11.58 -15.88 7.27
N TYR A 84 -10.72 -16.28 8.17
CA TYR A 84 -10.74 -15.87 9.57
C TYR A 84 -9.56 -14.97 9.87
N ARG A 85 -9.70 -14.11 10.85
CA ARG A 85 -8.70 -13.15 11.29
C ARG A 85 -8.17 -13.52 12.67
N LEU A 86 -6.88 -13.77 12.76
CA LEU A 86 -6.14 -13.79 14.02
C LEU A 86 -5.74 -12.34 14.36
N TRP A 87 -6.31 -11.80 15.43
CA TRP A 87 -6.03 -10.43 15.87
C TRP A 87 -5.34 -10.44 17.23
N ILE A 88 -4.04 -10.28 17.23
CA ILE A 88 -3.21 -10.26 18.44
C ILE A 88 -2.23 -9.08 18.38
N SER A 89 -1.92 -8.50 19.53
CA SER A 89 -0.95 -7.41 19.70
C SER A 89 0.36 -7.88 20.37
N SER A 90 0.43 -9.14 20.79
CA SER A 90 1.58 -9.76 21.41
C SER A 90 1.87 -11.11 20.76
N LEU A 91 3.16 -11.48 20.69
CA LEU A 91 3.63 -12.75 20.15
C LEU A 91 4.05 -13.74 21.26
N THR A 92 3.54 -13.56 22.49
CA THR A 92 3.71 -14.56 23.52
C THR A 92 2.92 -15.83 23.22
N GLU A 93 3.35 -16.95 23.73
CA GLU A 93 2.69 -18.24 23.47
C GLU A 93 1.22 -18.21 23.93
N GLU A 94 0.95 -17.61 25.07
CA GLU A 94 -0.40 -17.46 25.64
C GLU A 94 -1.30 -16.63 24.71
N ALA A 95 -0.81 -15.46 24.24
CA ALA A 95 -1.56 -14.59 23.37
C ALA A 95 -1.87 -15.26 22.01
N ILE A 96 -0.92 -16.04 21.47
CA ILE A 96 -1.10 -16.79 20.24
C ILE A 96 -2.18 -17.88 20.44
N ARG A 97 -2.09 -18.68 21.52
CA ARG A 97 -3.07 -19.73 21.83
C ARG A 97 -4.47 -19.16 22.01
N GLU A 98 -4.60 -18.10 22.80
CA GLU A 98 -5.87 -17.41 23.01
C GLU A 98 -6.42 -16.84 21.71
N GLY A 99 -5.57 -16.22 20.88
CA GLY A 99 -5.96 -15.67 19.59
C GLY A 99 -6.52 -16.72 18.63
N PHE A 100 -5.91 -17.90 18.56
CA PHE A 100 -6.43 -19.02 17.76
C PHE A 100 -7.74 -19.60 18.29
N GLN A 101 -8.01 -19.50 19.57
CA GLN A 101 -9.31 -19.90 20.16
C GLN A 101 -10.41 -18.86 19.86
N ASN A 102 -10.02 -17.60 19.59
CA ASN A 102 -10.92 -16.46 19.40
C ASN A 102 -10.82 -15.87 17.99
N LEU A 103 -10.68 -16.72 16.95
CA LEU A 103 -10.67 -16.28 15.57
C LEU A 103 -11.97 -15.57 15.20
N LYS A 104 -11.85 -14.45 14.49
CA LYS A 104 -12.98 -13.65 14.04
C LYS A 104 -13.20 -13.78 12.55
N PRO A 105 -14.43 -13.67 12.05
CA PRO A 105 -14.69 -13.54 10.63
C PRO A 105 -13.97 -12.31 10.08
N GLN A 106 -13.35 -12.44 8.89
CA GLN A 106 -12.62 -11.33 8.27
C GLN A 106 -13.50 -10.10 8.01
N THR A 107 -14.81 -10.29 7.83
CA THR A 107 -15.78 -9.22 7.58
C THR A 107 -15.88 -8.21 8.73
N GLU A 108 -15.56 -8.58 9.96
CA GLU A 108 -15.51 -7.65 11.09
C GLU A 108 -14.45 -6.55 10.91
N PHE A 109 -13.48 -6.77 10.02
CA PHE A 109 -12.38 -5.86 9.75
C PHE A 109 -12.52 -5.08 8.41
N ASP A 110 -13.72 -5.09 7.81
CA ASP A 110 -13.96 -4.41 6.53
C ASP A 110 -13.72 -2.90 6.61
N SER A 111 -14.18 -2.26 7.69
CA SER A 111 -13.92 -0.82 7.91
C SER A 111 -12.42 -0.51 8.00
N LEU A 112 -11.65 -1.39 8.65
CA LEU A 112 -10.20 -1.24 8.75
C LEU A 112 -9.50 -1.41 7.38
N TYR A 113 -9.94 -2.39 6.60
CA TYR A 113 -9.49 -2.58 5.22
C TYR A 113 -9.78 -1.37 4.36
N PHE A 114 -11.00 -0.84 4.39
CA PHE A 114 -11.36 0.35 3.60
C PHE A 114 -10.59 1.60 4.05
N ALA A 115 -10.30 1.75 5.33
CA ALA A 115 -9.43 2.82 5.82
C ALA A 115 -8.01 2.69 5.25
N GLY A 116 -7.42 1.50 5.27
CA GLY A 116 -6.12 1.22 4.66
C GLY A 116 -6.11 1.44 3.14
N LEU A 117 -7.14 0.99 2.45
CA LEU A 117 -7.31 1.17 1.00
C LEU A 117 -7.43 2.66 0.64
N SER A 118 -8.25 3.42 1.36
CA SER A 118 -8.43 4.85 1.14
C SER A 118 -7.12 5.62 1.33
N ARG A 119 -6.33 5.24 2.34
CA ARG A 119 -4.99 5.79 2.57
C ARG A 119 -4.06 5.48 1.41
N ALA A 120 -4.01 4.24 0.94
CA ALA A 120 -3.15 3.85 -0.17
C ALA A 120 -3.51 4.59 -1.48
N ILE A 121 -4.82 4.74 -1.75
CA ILE A 121 -5.32 5.52 -2.90
C ILE A 121 -4.96 6.99 -2.75
N GLY A 122 -5.15 7.59 -1.58
CA GLY A 122 -4.77 8.98 -1.30
C GLY A 122 -3.27 9.22 -1.48
N ASP A 123 -2.43 8.33 -0.99
CA ASP A 123 -0.98 8.39 -1.14
C ASP A 123 -0.57 8.24 -2.63
N TRP A 124 -1.23 7.38 -3.39
CA TRP A 124 -1.02 7.26 -4.84
C TRP A 124 -1.43 8.54 -5.59
N LEU A 125 -2.64 9.05 -5.32
CA LEU A 125 -3.14 10.27 -5.97
C LEU A 125 -2.23 11.46 -5.70
N LEU A 126 -1.86 11.70 -4.44
CA LEU A 126 -0.96 12.79 -4.08
C LEU A 126 0.43 12.56 -4.68
N GLY A 127 1.02 11.41 -4.42
CA GLY A 127 2.39 11.09 -4.82
C GLY A 127 2.59 11.17 -6.33
N MET A 128 1.73 10.53 -7.11
CA MET A 128 1.87 10.49 -8.56
C MET A 128 1.62 11.86 -9.21
N ASN A 129 0.59 12.58 -8.79
CA ASN A 129 0.25 13.87 -9.40
C ASN A 129 1.18 14.99 -8.95
N ALA A 130 1.42 15.13 -7.64
CA ALA A 130 2.26 16.21 -7.13
C ALA A 130 3.72 16.03 -7.53
N THR A 131 4.27 14.80 -7.48
CA THR A 131 5.64 14.54 -7.95
C THR A 131 5.82 14.94 -9.41
N ARG A 132 4.90 14.56 -10.31
CA ARG A 132 4.99 14.94 -11.72
C ARG A 132 4.85 16.44 -11.91
N LEU A 133 3.88 17.06 -11.23
CA LEU A 133 3.64 18.50 -11.33
C LEU A 133 4.88 19.30 -10.91
N TYR A 134 5.42 19.02 -9.73
CA TYR A 134 6.58 19.73 -9.20
C TYR A 134 7.84 19.46 -10.02
N THR A 135 8.05 18.21 -10.43
CA THR A 135 9.19 17.85 -11.29
C THR A 135 9.14 18.59 -12.63
N LEU A 136 7.97 18.67 -13.28
CA LEU A 136 7.81 19.35 -14.56
C LEU A 136 7.93 20.87 -14.44
N LYS A 137 7.55 21.47 -13.31
CA LYS A 137 7.61 22.92 -13.11
C LYS A 137 8.95 23.40 -12.57
N TYR A 138 9.57 22.65 -11.67
CA TYR A 138 10.70 23.10 -10.86
C TYR A 138 11.91 22.19 -10.94
N GLY A 139 11.78 20.98 -11.50
CA GLY A 139 12.88 20.03 -11.64
C GLY A 139 13.93 20.56 -12.61
N GLN A 140 15.20 20.57 -12.17
CA GLN A 140 16.35 20.93 -12.98
C GLN A 140 17.15 19.66 -13.29
N ASN A 141 17.84 19.63 -14.44
CA ASN A 141 18.77 18.56 -14.80
C ASN A 141 18.20 17.14 -14.69
N ARG A 142 16.92 16.94 -15.02
CA ARG A 142 16.21 15.67 -14.91
C ARG A 142 16.04 15.14 -13.47
N GLN A 143 16.22 15.98 -12.47
CA GLN A 143 16.00 15.61 -11.08
C GLN A 143 14.51 15.47 -10.79
N VAL A 144 14.11 14.31 -10.27
CA VAL A 144 12.73 14.08 -9.81
C VAL A 144 12.54 14.72 -8.44
N LEU A 145 11.54 15.59 -8.33
CA LEU A 145 11.12 16.20 -7.07
C LEU A 145 9.99 15.37 -6.47
N SER A 146 10.36 14.39 -5.66
CA SER A 146 9.41 13.46 -5.04
C SER A 146 8.58 14.16 -3.96
N ILE A 147 7.26 14.08 -4.09
CA ILE A 147 6.30 14.61 -3.13
C ILE A 147 5.51 13.45 -2.51
N GLY A 148 5.35 13.48 -1.21
CA GLY A 148 4.60 12.46 -0.50
C GLY A 148 4.08 12.96 0.84
N ARG A 149 3.03 12.34 1.32
CA ARG A 149 2.32 12.73 2.56
C ARG A 149 3.20 12.65 3.81
N VAL A 150 4.19 11.77 3.83
CA VAL A 150 5.11 11.63 4.97
C VAL A 150 6.44 12.30 4.68
N GLN A 151 7.07 11.97 3.56
CA GLN A 151 8.42 12.46 3.25
C GLN A 151 8.52 13.98 3.12
N THR A 152 7.52 14.65 2.53
CA THR A 152 7.57 16.10 2.33
C THR A 152 7.44 16.88 3.65
N PRO A 153 6.48 16.58 4.54
CA PRO A 153 6.44 17.20 5.87
C PRO A 153 7.69 16.89 6.71
N THR A 154 8.21 15.67 6.64
CA THR A 154 9.44 15.31 7.37
C THR A 154 10.63 16.16 6.89
N LEU A 155 10.79 16.32 5.57
CA LEU A 155 11.82 17.21 5.02
C LEU A 155 11.61 18.67 5.46
N ALA A 156 10.37 19.16 5.46
CA ALA A 156 10.05 20.50 5.90
C ALA A 156 10.44 20.75 7.37
N LEU A 157 10.21 19.77 8.26
CA LEU A 157 10.65 19.85 9.65
C LEU A 157 12.17 19.98 9.78
N ILE A 158 12.92 19.21 8.99
CA ILE A 158 14.40 19.27 8.98
C ILE A 158 14.89 20.62 8.48
N VAL A 159 14.32 21.12 7.37
CA VAL A 159 14.68 22.41 6.78
C VAL A 159 14.36 23.55 7.77
N ASN A 160 13.18 23.54 8.38
CA ASN A 160 12.81 24.55 9.37
C ASN A 160 13.78 24.56 10.56
N ARG A 161 14.15 23.37 11.04
CA ARG A 161 15.13 23.25 12.14
C ARG A 161 16.50 23.80 11.73
N GLN A 162 16.94 23.53 10.51
CA GLN A 162 18.19 24.07 9.98
C GLN A 162 18.16 25.62 9.95
N LEU A 163 17.08 26.20 9.44
CA LEU A 163 16.90 27.65 9.42
C LEU A 163 16.88 28.27 10.83
N GLU A 164 16.25 27.61 11.81
CA GLU A 164 16.28 28.06 13.21
C GLU A 164 17.72 28.08 13.76
N ILE A 165 18.54 27.08 13.44
CA ILE A 165 19.93 27.01 13.88
C ILE A 165 20.76 28.11 13.21
N GLU A 166 20.59 28.34 11.91
CA GLU A 166 21.31 29.37 11.16
C GLU A 166 20.96 30.80 11.60
N HIS A 167 19.75 31.03 12.05
CA HIS A 167 19.27 32.34 12.54
C HIS A 167 19.28 32.46 14.07
N PHE A 168 19.90 31.51 14.76
CA PHE A 168 19.98 31.56 16.22
C PHE A 168 20.90 32.71 16.67
N VAL A 169 20.37 33.59 17.53
CA VAL A 169 21.06 34.78 18.11
C VAL A 169 21.37 34.50 19.57
#